data_b38f347e5a7c97cb383f8c56affb2c93
#
_entry.id   b38f347e5a7c97cb383f8c56affb2c93
#
_cell.length_a   1.000
_cell.length_b   1.000
_cell.length_c   1.000
_cell.angle_alpha   90.00
_cell.angle_beta   90.00
_cell.angle_gamma   90.00
#
_symmetry.space_group_name_H-M   'P 1'
#
loop_
_entity.id
_entity.type
_entity.pdbx_description
1 polymer ?
#
loop_
_entity_poly.entity_id
_entity_poly.type
_entity_poly.pdbx_seq_one_letter_code
_entity_poly.pdbx_strand_id
1 'polypeptide(L)'
;LHITTLENAVYLSLQNDLSFVVDFDLWFFEHQSTLNPNMPYRFLLYLASEYSKMNSDDLLYSNKLQMLDTPHFVVFYNGTDPLPEYSTLKLSSAYRNKEETPQLELQVQVININLGFNSELMDACQILKEYAQFVAEVREQAKVYPNRQAIVQAVDVCIRRDILKEFLLENKKEVIDMVFFEYDAEAEKRVIYKDGVEEGRAKEIVRSCKDFNLSKEDA
;
A
#
# COMPACT_ATOMS: atom_id res chain seq x y z
N LEU A 1 22.03 6.01 9.33
CA LEU A 1 20.63 5.97 8.93
C LEU A 1 20.11 7.41 8.93
N HIS A 2 19.71 7.94 7.79
CA HIS A 2 19.06 9.24 7.68
C HIS A 2 17.61 9.00 7.22
N ILE A 3 16.63 9.28 8.08
CA ILE A 3 15.21 9.10 7.76
C ILE A 3 14.75 10.34 6.99
N THR A 4 14.20 10.12 5.81
CA THR A 4 13.56 11.14 4.97
C THR A 4 12.11 10.73 4.76
N THR A 5 11.18 11.61 5.10
CA THR A 5 9.75 11.38 4.86
C THR A 5 9.21 12.56 4.07
N LEU A 6 8.36 12.30 3.08
CA LEU A 6 7.70 13.37 2.34
C LEU A 6 6.67 14.05 3.24
N GLU A 7 7.01 15.21 3.79
CA GLU A 7 6.02 16.10 4.40
C GLU A 7 5.30 16.88 3.31
N ASN A 8 4.01 17.10 3.47
CA ASN A 8 3.06 17.77 2.57
C ASN A 8 3.69 18.65 1.48
N ALA A 9 3.73 18.17 0.25
CA ALA A 9 3.97 19.02 -0.90
C ALA A 9 2.73 19.90 -1.13
N VAL A 10 2.92 21.20 -1.26
CA VAL A 10 1.90 22.26 -1.23
C VAL A 10 0.78 22.10 -2.28
N TYR A 11 0.93 21.23 -3.28
CA TYR A 11 -0.04 21.02 -4.38
C TYR A 11 -0.50 19.58 -4.60
N LEU A 12 0.16 18.61 -3.96
CA LEU A 12 -0.25 17.21 -4.00
C LEU A 12 0.00 16.70 -2.58
N SER A 13 -1.00 16.29 -1.86
CA SER A 13 -0.86 15.63 -0.56
C SER A 13 -0.22 14.24 -0.73
N LEU A 14 0.99 14.22 -1.30
CA LEU A 14 1.79 13.03 -1.53
C LEU A 14 2.65 12.82 -0.29
N GLN A 15 2.33 11.79 0.45
CA GLN A 15 3.15 11.27 1.54
C GLN A 15 3.46 9.81 1.24
N ASN A 16 4.69 9.39 1.45
CA ASN A 16 5.03 7.98 1.57
C ASN A 16 5.09 7.61 3.05
N ASP A 17 4.84 6.35 3.37
CA ASP A 17 4.81 5.89 4.76
C ASP A 17 6.18 6.02 5.43
N LEU A 18 7.23 5.60 4.72
CA LEU A 18 8.60 5.66 5.22
C LEU A 18 9.62 5.74 4.08
N SER A 19 10.59 6.63 4.21
CA SER A 19 11.81 6.59 3.40
C SER A 19 13.05 6.84 4.26
N PHE A 20 14.16 6.23 3.88
CA PHE A 20 15.45 6.41 4.55
C PHE A 20 16.62 6.08 3.64
N VAL A 21 17.81 6.58 4.00
CA VAL A 21 19.07 6.31 3.31
C VAL A 21 19.98 5.46 4.18
N VAL A 22 20.50 4.38 3.60
CA VAL A 22 21.52 3.52 4.21
C VAL A 22 22.57 3.21 3.17
N ASP A 23 23.83 3.55 3.46
CA ASP A 23 24.99 3.22 2.61
C ASP A 23 24.79 3.58 1.11
N PHE A 24 24.25 4.78 0.83
CA PHE A 24 23.91 5.29 -0.52
C PHE A 24 22.73 4.59 -1.19
N ASP A 25 21.95 3.79 -0.48
CA ASP A 25 20.68 3.24 -0.92
C ASP A 25 19.51 4.03 -0.31
N LEU A 26 18.65 4.57 -1.17
CA LEU A 26 17.46 5.32 -0.78
C LEU A 26 16.24 4.38 -0.85
N TRP A 27 15.73 3.98 0.29
CA TRP A 27 14.62 3.06 0.41
C TRP A 27 13.31 3.79 0.61
N PHE A 28 12.29 3.38 -0.15
CA PHE A 28 10.90 3.80 0.01
C PHE A 28 10.05 2.60 0.38
N PHE A 29 9.29 2.73 1.45
CA PHE A 29 8.35 1.73 1.91
C PHE A 29 6.94 2.31 1.94
N GLU A 30 5.97 1.51 1.54
CA GLU A 30 4.54 1.78 1.68
C GLU A 30 3.84 0.52 2.20
N HIS A 31 2.86 0.71 3.06
CA HIS A 31 2.00 -0.35 3.55
C HIS A 31 0.66 -0.27 2.84
N GLN A 32 0.13 -1.40 2.36
CA GLN A 32 -1.15 -1.44 1.66
C GLN A 32 -1.98 -2.66 2.02
N SER A 33 -3.21 -2.42 2.45
CA SER A 33 -4.26 -3.43 2.64
C SER A 33 -5.06 -3.68 1.35
N THR A 34 -5.08 -2.70 0.43
CA THR A 34 -5.59 -2.85 -0.94
C THR A 34 -4.50 -2.44 -1.91
N LEU A 35 -4.04 -3.36 -2.75
CA LEU A 35 -2.93 -3.07 -3.66
C LEU A 35 -3.34 -2.06 -4.72
N ASN A 36 -2.64 -0.92 -4.74
CA ASN A 36 -2.83 0.11 -5.75
C ASN A 36 -1.90 -0.15 -6.95
N PRO A 37 -2.43 -0.43 -8.16
CA PRO A 37 -1.61 -0.68 -9.34
C PRO A 37 -0.80 0.55 -9.80
N ASN A 38 -1.13 1.74 -9.30
CA ASN A 38 -0.43 2.99 -9.63
C ASN A 38 0.78 3.27 -8.71
N MET A 39 1.17 2.33 -7.86
CA MET A 39 2.33 2.51 -6.97
C MET A 39 3.62 2.90 -7.70
N PRO A 40 3.96 2.33 -8.87
CA PRO A 40 5.15 2.77 -9.60
C PRO A 40 5.11 4.25 -9.98
N TYR A 41 3.95 4.77 -10.38
CA TYR A 41 3.79 6.18 -10.67
C TYR A 41 3.89 7.07 -9.40
N ARG A 42 3.30 6.63 -8.29
CA ARG A 42 3.41 7.34 -7.01
C ARG A 42 4.86 7.40 -6.54
N PHE A 43 5.59 6.28 -6.56
CA PHE A 43 7.01 6.25 -6.18
C PHE A 43 7.89 7.09 -7.09
N LEU A 44 7.58 7.20 -8.39
CA LEU A 44 8.30 8.13 -9.28
C LEU A 44 8.18 9.58 -8.79
N LEU A 45 6.98 9.99 -8.36
CA LEU A 45 6.77 11.33 -7.82
C LEU A 45 7.47 11.54 -6.47
N TYR A 46 7.46 10.53 -5.59
CA TYR A 46 8.17 10.56 -4.32
C TYR A 46 9.68 10.68 -4.55
N LEU A 47 10.24 9.86 -5.43
CA LEU A 47 11.65 9.89 -5.78
C LEU A 47 12.09 11.26 -6.31
N ALA A 48 11.32 11.82 -7.25
CA ALA A 48 11.62 13.14 -7.81
C ALA A 48 11.62 14.23 -6.73
N SER A 49 10.66 14.17 -5.79
CA SER A 49 10.61 15.09 -4.67
C SER A 49 11.81 14.94 -3.71
N GLU A 50 12.19 13.69 -3.37
CA GLU A 50 13.34 13.46 -2.48
C GLU A 50 14.65 13.88 -3.13
N TYR A 51 14.88 13.53 -4.38
CA TYR A 51 16.08 13.98 -5.08
C TYR A 51 16.16 15.51 -5.20
N SER A 52 15.03 16.20 -5.38
CA SER A 52 14.99 17.67 -5.39
C SER A 52 15.33 18.28 -4.02
N LYS A 53 14.98 17.62 -2.92
CA LYS A 53 15.33 18.08 -1.56
C LYS A 53 16.79 17.80 -1.21
N MET A 54 17.31 16.64 -1.64
CA MET A 54 18.66 16.19 -1.31
C MET A 54 19.73 16.94 -2.11
N ASN A 55 19.37 17.45 -3.30
CA ASN A 55 20.31 18.10 -4.21
C ASN A 55 19.95 19.58 -4.37
N SER A 56 20.97 20.43 -4.37
CA SER A 56 20.78 21.85 -4.66
C SER A 56 20.52 22.09 -6.16
N ASP A 57 19.73 23.10 -6.50
CA ASP A 57 19.42 23.47 -7.88
C ASP A 57 20.70 23.76 -8.71
N ASP A 58 21.75 24.27 -8.09
CA ASP A 58 23.06 24.55 -8.74
C ASP A 58 23.69 23.27 -9.32
N LEU A 59 23.43 22.10 -8.75
CA LEU A 59 23.99 20.84 -9.22
C LEU A 59 23.40 20.38 -10.55
N LEU A 60 22.15 20.74 -10.84
CA LEU A 60 21.49 20.41 -12.12
C LEU A 60 22.16 21.06 -13.33
N TYR A 61 22.82 22.23 -13.11
CA TYR A 61 23.53 22.99 -14.15
C TYR A 61 25.02 22.72 -14.16
N SER A 62 25.50 21.83 -13.31
CA SER A 62 26.92 21.46 -13.25
C SER A 62 27.33 20.63 -14.47
N ASN A 63 28.52 20.85 -15.01
CA ASN A 63 29.12 20.00 -16.04
C ASN A 63 29.72 18.69 -15.48
N LYS A 64 29.59 18.45 -14.17
CA LYS A 64 30.07 17.22 -13.51
C LYS A 64 28.87 16.27 -13.29
N LEU A 65 29.14 14.99 -13.51
CA LEU A 65 28.14 13.96 -13.19
C LEU A 65 27.75 14.04 -11.70
N GLN A 66 26.47 14.22 -11.41
CA GLN A 66 25.93 14.14 -10.07
C GLN A 66 25.66 12.69 -9.72
N MET A 67 26.25 12.21 -8.63
CA MET A 67 25.94 10.90 -8.08
C MET A 67 24.67 11.01 -7.22
N LEU A 68 23.76 10.06 -7.41
CA LEU A 68 22.50 9.97 -6.66
C LEU A 68 22.49 8.66 -5.89
N ASP A 69 21.81 8.66 -4.74
CA ASP A 69 21.56 7.44 -3.98
C ASP A 69 20.64 6.50 -4.76
N THR A 70 20.94 5.20 -4.73
CA THR A 70 20.22 4.19 -5.51
C THR A 70 18.80 3.98 -4.93
N PRO A 71 17.72 4.17 -5.70
CA PRO A 71 16.37 4.06 -5.16
C PRO A 71 15.87 2.62 -5.15
N HIS A 72 15.21 2.24 -4.04
CA HIS A 72 14.54 0.96 -3.87
C HIS A 72 13.08 1.20 -3.44
N PHE A 73 12.14 0.45 -4.03
CA PHE A 73 10.71 0.64 -3.81
C PHE A 73 10.06 -0.65 -3.35
N VAL A 74 9.47 -0.62 -2.17
CA VAL A 74 8.86 -1.78 -1.53
C VAL A 74 7.45 -1.44 -1.06
N VAL A 75 6.49 -2.32 -1.36
CA VAL A 75 5.15 -2.31 -0.80
C VAL A 75 4.99 -3.54 0.09
N PHE A 76 4.69 -3.34 1.35
CA PHE A 76 4.22 -4.39 2.24
C PHE A 76 2.70 -4.53 2.09
N TYR A 77 2.28 -5.69 1.63
CA TYR A 77 0.87 -5.99 1.41
C TYR A 77 0.33 -6.92 2.50
N ASN A 78 -0.73 -6.48 3.17
CA ASN A 78 -1.45 -7.30 4.15
C ASN A 78 -2.96 -7.42 3.85
N GLY A 79 -3.39 -7.16 2.63
CA GLY A 79 -4.80 -7.22 2.25
C GLY A 79 -5.38 -8.63 2.20
N THR A 80 -6.67 -8.71 1.82
CA THR A 80 -7.41 -9.98 1.75
C THR A 80 -7.46 -10.57 0.34
N ASP A 81 -7.11 -9.80 -0.70
CA ASP A 81 -7.04 -10.32 -2.04
C ASP A 81 -5.87 -11.31 -2.18
N PRO A 82 -6.04 -12.42 -2.90
CA PRO A 82 -5.00 -13.43 -3.03
C PRO A 82 -3.83 -12.89 -3.84
N LEU A 83 -2.67 -12.71 -3.19
CA LEU A 83 -1.41 -12.35 -3.83
C LEU A 83 -0.32 -13.38 -3.51
N PRO A 84 0.60 -13.63 -4.43
CA PRO A 84 1.77 -14.48 -4.16
C PRO A 84 2.67 -13.85 -3.08
N GLU A 85 3.64 -14.59 -2.58
CA GLU A 85 4.61 -14.10 -1.61
C GLU A 85 5.33 -12.84 -2.08
N TYR A 86 5.73 -12.83 -3.35
CA TYR A 86 6.37 -11.71 -4.03
C TYR A 86 5.70 -11.43 -5.35
N SER A 87 5.54 -10.16 -5.67
CA SER A 87 5.15 -9.72 -7.01
C SER A 87 5.83 -8.39 -7.35
N THR A 88 5.78 -8.01 -8.61
CA THR A 88 6.41 -6.77 -9.10
C THR A 88 5.40 -5.96 -9.88
N LEU A 89 5.25 -4.69 -9.49
CA LEU A 89 4.54 -3.70 -10.28
C LEU A 89 5.55 -2.92 -11.13
N LYS A 90 5.17 -2.63 -12.38
CA LYS A 90 6.02 -1.92 -13.35
C LYS A 90 5.35 -0.65 -13.82
N LEU A 91 6.13 0.44 -13.91
CA LEU A 91 5.63 1.72 -14.41
C LEU A 91 5.16 1.61 -15.87
N SER A 92 5.87 0.82 -16.67
CA SER A 92 5.51 0.55 -18.08
C SER A 92 4.13 -0.09 -18.25
N SER A 93 3.59 -0.72 -17.19
CA SER A 93 2.21 -1.25 -17.22
C SER A 93 1.15 -0.15 -17.37
N ALA A 94 1.47 1.08 -16.99
CA ALA A 94 0.59 2.25 -17.10
C ALA A 94 0.73 2.99 -18.44
N TYR A 95 1.74 2.68 -19.26
CA TYR A 95 1.94 3.35 -20.54
C TYR A 95 0.88 2.95 -21.55
N ARG A 96 0.35 3.95 -22.28
CA ARG A 96 -0.64 3.71 -23.34
C ARG A 96 -0.04 2.93 -24.52
N ASN A 97 1.17 3.30 -24.92
CA ASN A 97 1.94 2.55 -25.92
C ASN A 97 2.89 1.59 -25.21
N LYS A 98 2.80 0.32 -25.53
CA LYS A 98 3.67 -0.71 -24.94
C LYS A 98 4.94 -0.85 -25.75
N GLU A 99 6.07 -0.75 -25.07
CA GLU A 99 7.41 -0.95 -25.62
C GLU A 99 8.09 -2.08 -24.86
N GLU A 100 8.87 -2.90 -25.55
CA GLU A 100 9.63 -3.98 -24.91
C GLU A 100 10.70 -3.45 -23.97
N THR A 101 11.32 -2.32 -24.34
CA THR A 101 12.36 -1.64 -23.58
C THR A 101 12.02 -0.16 -23.42
N PRO A 102 11.15 0.21 -22.48
CA PRO A 102 10.81 1.61 -22.26
C PRO A 102 12.03 2.38 -21.77
N GLN A 103 12.18 3.64 -22.19
CA GLN A 103 13.28 4.50 -21.76
C GLN A 103 13.23 4.84 -20.26
N LEU A 104 12.05 4.82 -19.67
CA LEU A 104 11.84 4.96 -18.23
C LEU A 104 11.09 3.74 -17.71
N GLU A 105 11.72 3.00 -16.81
CA GLU A 105 11.09 1.93 -16.06
C GLU A 105 11.35 2.11 -14.57
N LEU A 106 10.30 1.95 -13.76
CA LEU A 106 10.38 1.84 -12.31
C LEU A 106 9.65 0.57 -11.89
N GLN A 107 10.34 -0.24 -11.11
CA GLN A 107 9.80 -1.50 -10.60
C GLN A 107 9.60 -1.38 -9.09
N VAL A 108 8.43 -1.83 -8.62
CA VAL A 108 8.08 -1.86 -7.20
C VAL A 108 7.97 -3.31 -6.77
N GLN A 109 8.73 -3.68 -5.76
CA GLN A 109 8.60 -4.99 -5.14
C GLN A 109 7.42 -4.99 -4.18
N VAL A 110 6.48 -5.89 -4.38
CA VAL A 110 5.36 -6.13 -3.46
C VAL A 110 5.65 -7.39 -2.67
N ILE A 111 5.64 -7.27 -1.36
CA ILE A 111 5.90 -8.36 -0.41
C ILE A 111 4.62 -8.63 0.38
N ASN A 112 4.08 -9.84 0.22
CA ASN A 112 2.91 -10.26 0.99
C ASN A 112 3.32 -10.61 2.41
N ILE A 113 2.91 -9.76 3.37
CA ILE A 113 3.23 -9.92 4.79
C ILE A 113 2.08 -10.52 5.61
N ASN A 114 1.09 -11.15 4.96
CA ASN A 114 0.06 -11.88 5.68
C ASN A 114 0.65 -13.11 6.41
N LEU A 115 -0.01 -13.51 7.48
CA LEU A 115 0.39 -14.70 8.23
C LEU A 115 0.41 -15.94 7.31
N GLY A 116 1.51 -16.67 7.34
CA GLY A 116 1.74 -17.86 6.49
C GLY A 116 2.50 -17.59 5.19
N PHE A 117 2.86 -16.32 4.91
CA PHE A 117 3.69 -15.93 3.78
C PHE A 117 5.07 -15.47 4.23
N ASN A 118 6.07 -15.57 3.36
CA ASN A 118 7.42 -15.04 3.56
C ASN A 118 8.05 -15.45 4.90
N SER A 119 8.06 -16.75 5.20
CA SER A 119 8.54 -17.29 6.49
C SER A 119 9.95 -16.85 6.84
N GLU A 120 10.87 -16.80 5.88
CA GLU A 120 12.26 -16.36 6.11
C GLU A 120 12.32 -14.89 6.57
N LEU A 121 11.55 -14.00 5.92
CA LEU A 121 11.45 -12.61 6.31
C LEU A 121 10.82 -12.46 7.70
N MET A 122 9.76 -13.23 7.97
CA MET A 122 9.08 -13.24 9.26
C MET A 122 10.00 -13.74 10.40
N ASP A 123 10.82 -14.75 10.13
CA ASP A 123 11.77 -15.27 11.13
C ASP A 123 12.96 -14.32 11.33
N ALA A 124 13.34 -13.55 10.32
CA ALA A 124 14.36 -12.52 10.42
C ALA A 124 13.87 -11.23 11.13
N CYS A 125 12.56 -10.96 11.11
CA CYS A 125 11.98 -9.76 11.69
C CYS A 125 10.78 -10.09 12.59
N GLN A 126 11.06 -10.31 13.90
CA GLN A 126 10.06 -10.71 14.89
C GLN A 126 8.89 -9.70 14.96
N ILE A 127 9.16 -8.40 14.90
CA ILE A 127 8.12 -7.36 14.96
C ILE A 127 7.17 -7.48 13.77
N LEU A 128 7.67 -7.73 12.56
CA LEU A 128 6.84 -7.92 11.37
C LEU A 128 5.98 -9.18 11.49
N LYS A 129 6.54 -10.27 12.03
CA LYS A 129 5.81 -11.51 12.31
C LYS A 129 4.67 -11.28 13.29
N GLU A 130 4.94 -10.59 14.37
CA GLU A 130 3.95 -10.27 15.40
C GLU A 130 2.86 -9.33 14.85
N TYR A 131 3.24 -8.37 14.00
CA TYR A 131 2.28 -7.52 13.29
C TYR A 131 1.36 -8.34 12.38
N ALA A 132 1.90 -9.28 11.60
CA ALA A 132 1.10 -10.18 10.77
C ALA A 132 0.11 -11.02 11.62
N GLN A 133 0.56 -11.50 12.80
CA GLN A 133 -0.29 -12.22 13.75
C GLN A 133 -1.39 -11.33 14.33
N PHE A 134 -1.07 -10.09 14.68
CA PHE A 134 -2.05 -9.11 15.17
C PHE A 134 -3.14 -8.83 14.12
N VAL A 135 -2.75 -8.58 12.86
CA VAL A 135 -3.70 -8.34 11.77
C VAL A 135 -4.59 -9.57 11.52
N ALA A 136 -4.01 -10.76 11.57
CA ALA A 136 -4.78 -12.02 11.46
C ALA A 136 -5.79 -12.15 12.60
N GLU A 137 -5.38 -11.84 13.85
CA GLU A 137 -6.29 -11.88 15.02
C GLU A 137 -7.43 -10.86 14.89
N VAL A 138 -7.15 -9.62 14.43
CA VAL A 138 -8.20 -8.62 14.17
C VAL A 138 -9.25 -9.17 13.19
N ARG A 139 -8.81 -9.82 12.11
CA ARG A 139 -9.72 -10.44 11.13
C ARG A 139 -10.54 -11.59 11.70
N GLU A 140 -9.96 -12.42 12.56
CA GLU A 140 -10.70 -13.48 13.24
C GLU A 140 -11.75 -12.92 14.20
N GLN A 141 -11.40 -11.92 14.98
CA GLN A 141 -12.35 -11.29 15.90
C GLN A 141 -13.47 -10.56 15.15
N ALA A 142 -13.18 -9.98 13.97
CA ALA A 142 -14.19 -9.32 13.12
C ALA A 142 -15.28 -10.27 12.57
N LYS A 143 -15.05 -11.59 12.60
CA LYS A 143 -16.09 -12.58 12.26
C LYS A 143 -17.16 -12.71 13.35
N VAL A 144 -16.83 -12.34 14.58
CA VAL A 144 -17.67 -12.56 15.78
C VAL A 144 -18.18 -11.24 16.35
N TYR A 145 -17.38 -10.21 16.34
CA TYR A 145 -17.67 -8.92 16.96
C TYR A 145 -17.74 -7.79 15.91
N PRO A 146 -18.59 -6.79 16.12
CA PRO A 146 -18.65 -5.65 15.21
C PRO A 146 -17.42 -4.74 15.37
N ASN A 147 -16.87 -4.30 14.25
CA ASN A 147 -15.87 -3.26 14.06
C ASN A 147 -14.93 -3.00 15.28
N ARG A 148 -15.15 -1.88 16.01
CA ARG A 148 -14.28 -1.46 17.12
C ARG A 148 -14.15 -2.53 18.23
N GLN A 149 -15.20 -3.29 18.50
CA GLN A 149 -15.16 -4.34 19.52
C GLN A 149 -14.24 -5.49 19.09
N ALA A 150 -14.21 -5.84 17.82
CA ALA A 150 -13.28 -6.83 17.28
C ALA A 150 -11.82 -6.44 17.52
N ILE A 151 -11.48 -5.16 17.27
CA ILE A 151 -10.13 -4.64 17.48
C ILE A 151 -9.76 -4.70 18.96
N VAL A 152 -10.65 -4.29 19.86
CA VAL A 152 -10.42 -4.38 21.31
C VAL A 152 -10.14 -5.83 21.73
N GLN A 153 -10.94 -6.79 21.25
CA GLN A 153 -10.75 -8.21 21.54
C GLN A 153 -9.41 -8.74 20.98
N ALA A 154 -9.07 -8.36 19.77
CA ALA A 154 -7.79 -8.75 19.16
C ALA A 154 -6.60 -8.23 19.96
N VAL A 155 -6.61 -6.96 20.37
CA VAL A 155 -5.57 -6.36 21.23
C VAL A 155 -5.44 -7.15 22.53
N ASP A 156 -6.55 -7.44 23.22
CA ASP A 156 -6.53 -8.19 24.48
C ASP A 156 -6.03 -9.65 24.31
N VAL A 157 -6.36 -10.30 23.19
CA VAL A 157 -5.83 -11.63 22.84
C VAL A 157 -4.34 -11.56 22.59
N CYS A 158 -3.88 -10.61 21.79
CA CYS A 158 -2.46 -10.45 21.45
C CYS A 158 -1.60 -10.16 22.70
N ILE A 159 -2.05 -9.28 23.58
CA ILE A 159 -1.36 -9.02 24.86
C ILE A 159 -1.22 -10.30 25.68
N ARG A 160 -2.27 -11.13 25.78
CA ARG A 160 -2.22 -12.41 26.53
C ARG A 160 -1.28 -13.44 25.90
N ARG A 161 -1.05 -13.37 24.58
CA ARG A 161 -0.18 -14.27 23.81
C ARG A 161 1.25 -13.74 23.62
N ASP A 162 1.61 -12.65 24.28
CA ASP A 162 2.90 -11.95 24.14
C ASP A 162 3.18 -11.45 22.69
N ILE A 163 2.14 -11.19 21.89
CA ILE A 163 2.23 -10.66 20.53
C ILE A 163 2.18 -9.13 20.62
N LEU A 164 3.24 -8.43 20.21
CA LEU A 164 3.40 -6.97 20.31
C LEU A 164 3.03 -6.41 21.70
N LYS A 165 3.22 -7.20 22.74
CA LYS A 165 2.64 -6.95 24.06
C LYS A 165 3.02 -5.60 24.66
N GLU A 166 4.31 -5.28 24.70
CA GLU A 166 4.78 -4.03 25.27
C GLU A 166 4.21 -2.83 24.51
N PHE A 167 4.31 -2.88 23.19
CA PHE A 167 3.77 -1.85 22.31
C PHE A 167 2.24 -1.66 22.47
N LEU A 168 1.49 -2.76 22.51
CA LEU A 168 0.03 -2.74 22.69
C LEU A 168 -0.39 -2.27 24.08
N LEU A 169 0.39 -2.55 25.11
CA LEU A 169 0.12 -2.03 26.46
C LEU A 169 0.32 -0.52 26.54
N GLU A 170 1.39 -0.01 25.94
CA GLU A 170 1.73 1.41 25.95
C GLU A 170 0.82 2.24 25.06
N ASN A 171 0.42 1.71 23.90
CA ASN A 171 -0.28 2.45 22.84
C ASN A 171 -1.70 1.92 22.57
N LYS A 172 -2.32 1.24 23.53
CA LYS A 172 -3.61 0.51 23.34
C LYS A 172 -4.69 1.39 22.71
N LYS A 173 -4.86 2.61 23.19
CA LYS A 173 -5.91 3.51 22.71
C LYS A 173 -5.64 3.97 21.27
N GLU A 174 -4.42 4.40 21.01
CA GLU A 174 -3.99 4.90 19.70
C GLU A 174 -4.11 3.79 18.64
N VAL A 175 -3.70 2.57 18.96
CA VAL A 175 -3.81 1.41 18.07
C VAL A 175 -5.27 1.10 17.76
N ILE A 176 -6.15 1.08 18.78
CA ILE A 176 -7.56 0.81 18.55
C ILE A 176 -8.19 1.89 17.65
N ASP A 177 -7.88 3.17 17.89
CA ASP A 177 -8.42 4.26 17.10
C ASP A 177 -7.88 4.23 15.66
N MET A 178 -6.58 4.04 15.46
CA MET A 178 -5.95 3.96 14.14
C MET A 178 -6.47 2.78 13.31
N VAL A 179 -6.46 1.57 13.86
CA VAL A 179 -6.94 0.37 13.17
C VAL A 179 -8.43 0.46 12.85
N PHE A 180 -9.21 1.11 13.72
CA PHE A 180 -10.62 1.35 13.46
C PHE A 180 -10.83 2.27 12.26
N PHE A 181 -10.08 3.37 12.15
CA PHE A 181 -10.16 4.27 11.00
C PHE A 181 -9.73 3.60 9.70
N GLU A 182 -8.66 2.81 9.72
CA GLU A 182 -8.22 2.06 8.54
C GLU A 182 -9.28 1.04 8.08
N TYR A 183 -9.86 0.29 9.03
CA TYR A 183 -10.88 -0.71 8.74
C TYR A 183 -12.16 -0.08 8.19
N ASP A 184 -12.58 1.05 8.72
CA ASP A 184 -13.76 1.80 8.26
C ASP A 184 -13.53 2.39 6.87
N ALA A 185 -12.38 3.00 6.61
CA ALA A 185 -12.00 3.50 5.29
C ALA A 185 -11.91 2.40 4.23
N GLU A 186 -11.46 1.20 4.59
CA GLU A 186 -11.47 0.04 3.67
C GLU A 186 -12.88 -0.48 3.39
N ALA A 187 -13.75 -0.50 4.41
CA ALA A 187 -15.13 -0.88 4.25
C ALA A 187 -15.86 0.10 3.31
N GLU A 188 -15.65 1.40 3.49
CA GLU A 188 -16.19 2.45 2.62
C GLU A 188 -15.70 2.30 1.18
N LYS A 189 -14.40 2.10 0.97
CA LYS A 189 -13.83 1.87 -0.37
C LYS A 189 -14.43 0.64 -1.04
N ARG A 190 -14.66 -0.44 -0.31
CA ARG A 190 -15.30 -1.66 -0.84
C ARG A 190 -16.73 -1.42 -1.28
N VAL A 191 -17.50 -0.63 -0.51
CA VAL A 191 -18.87 -0.26 -0.86
C VAL A 191 -18.88 0.60 -2.12
N ILE A 192 -18.07 1.67 -2.17
CA ILE A 192 -17.95 2.56 -3.34
C ILE A 192 -17.54 1.78 -4.59
N TYR A 193 -16.58 0.84 -4.46
CA TYR A 193 -16.17 0.00 -5.58
C TYR A 193 -17.31 -0.91 -6.07
N LYS A 194 -18.04 -1.53 -5.16
CA LYS A 194 -19.17 -2.40 -5.48
C LYS A 194 -20.27 -1.64 -6.20
N ASP A 195 -20.64 -0.48 -5.67
CA ASP A 195 -21.64 0.40 -6.26
C ASP A 195 -21.21 0.87 -7.66
N GLY A 196 -19.92 1.25 -7.83
CA GLY A 196 -19.35 1.62 -9.11
C GLY A 196 -19.36 0.49 -10.15
N VAL A 197 -19.12 -0.77 -9.72
CA VAL A 197 -19.21 -1.94 -10.60
C VAL A 197 -20.67 -2.22 -11.01
N GLU A 198 -21.60 -2.10 -10.07
CA GLU A 198 -23.04 -2.28 -10.36
C GLU A 198 -23.56 -1.22 -11.32
N GLU A 199 -23.19 0.06 -11.10
CA GLU A 199 -23.51 1.13 -12.06
C GLU A 199 -22.87 0.91 -13.43
N GLY A 200 -21.62 0.48 -13.50
CA GLY A 200 -20.92 0.16 -14.74
C GLY A 200 -21.64 -0.94 -15.53
N ARG A 201 -22.02 -2.03 -14.87
CA ARG A 201 -22.79 -3.13 -15.46
C ARG A 201 -24.16 -2.66 -15.97
N ALA A 202 -24.89 -1.85 -15.19
CA ALA A 202 -26.17 -1.31 -15.60
C ALA A 202 -26.05 -0.42 -16.85
N LYS A 203 -25.01 0.43 -16.90
CA LYS A 203 -24.72 1.28 -18.08
C LYS A 203 -24.38 0.44 -19.31
N GLU A 204 -23.64 -0.64 -19.15
CA GLU A 204 -23.24 -1.54 -20.25
C GLU A 204 -24.46 -2.31 -20.79
N ILE A 205 -25.32 -2.80 -19.91
CA ILE A 205 -26.60 -3.44 -20.33
C ILE A 205 -27.45 -2.47 -21.12
N VAL A 206 -27.65 -1.23 -20.62
CA VAL A 206 -28.46 -0.20 -21.33
C VAL A 206 -27.84 0.14 -22.68
N ARG A 207 -26.51 0.21 -22.78
CA ARG A 207 -25.79 0.45 -24.04
C ARG A 207 -26.01 -0.72 -25.02
N SER A 208 -25.83 -1.96 -24.55
CA SER A 208 -26.04 -3.16 -25.35
C SER A 208 -27.48 -3.27 -25.86
N CYS A 209 -28.47 -2.98 -25.00
CA CYS A 209 -29.87 -2.96 -25.42
C CYS A 209 -30.16 -1.91 -26.51
N LYS A 210 -29.52 -0.72 -26.43
CA LYS A 210 -29.63 0.32 -27.47
C LYS A 210 -28.95 -0.10 -28.76
N ASP A 211 -27.76 -0.68 -28.68
CA ASP A 211 -26.97 -1.08 -29.86
C ASP A 211 -27.62 -2.26 -30.60
N PHE A 212 -28.36 -3.14 -29.93
CA PHE A 212 -29.08 -4.27 -30.51
C PHE A 212 -30.57 -4.01 -30.71
N ASN A 213 -31.07 -2.81 -30.42
CA ASN A 213 -32.48 -2.46 -30.53
C ASN A 213 -33.41 -3.35 -29.70
N LEU A 214 -32.91 -3.86 -28.54
CA LEU A 214 -33.65 -4.71 -27.63
C LEU A 214 -34.58 -3.90 -26.72
N SER A 215 -35.71 -4.46 -26.34
CA SER A 215 -36.62 -3.80 -25.41
C SER A 215 -36.11 -3.90 -23.95
N LYS A 216 -36.71 -3.08 -23.05
CA LYS A 216 -36.41 -3.18 -21.62
C LYS A 216 -36.79 -4.51 -20.98
N GLU A 217 -37.63 -5.31 -21.63
CA GLU A 217 -38.10 -6.62 -21.18
C GLU A 217 -37.09 -7.73 -21.55
N ASP A 218 -36.13 -7.44 -22.47
CA ASP A 218 -35.12 -8.39 -22.95
C ASP A 218 -33.78 -8.25 -22.19
N ALA A 219 -33.68 -7.32 -21.22
CA ALA A 219 -32.47 -7.02 -20.43
C ALA A 219 -32.65 -7.49 -18.97
#